data_da0118783a79fe67aab0d0437289f49f
#
_entry.id   da0118783a79fe67aab0d0437289f49f
#
_cell.length_a   1.000
_cell.length_b   1.000
_cell.length_c   1.000
_cell.angle_alpha   90.00
_cell.angle_beta   90.00
_cell.angle_gamma   90.00
#
_symmetry.space_group_name_H-M   'P 1'
#
loop_
_entity.id
_entity.type
_entity.pdbx_description
1 polymer ?
#
loop_
_entity_poly.entity_id
_entity_poly.type
_entity_poly.pdbx_seq_one_letter_code
_entity_poly.pdbx_strand_id
1 'polypeptide(L)'
;MNDAGMDGEELLDRVRALRATGRTPKEIARALGQRPAQLVPLVGDIAAEAHAGASERKLAGCWVSPGWSLGLSVEGHPGWPDVDAADAEALGLVSVLVTRQERYGRLRLCGWLVDVYCLGVKDVVGPRVMDERRAADFRSSFFAAYQGRPLEAPPELAQHLVFGAVEYARSLGFEPARGFTATTDQLGSWAGPSAISFGRDGKPFFVQGPHDKADAVLQTLERSVGPGNFTFLFQA
;
A
#
# COMPACT_ATOMS: atom_id res chain seq x y z
N MET A 1 35.23 -24.49 -28.63
CA MET A 1 34.04 -23.65 -28.45
C MET A 1 33.56 -23.91 -27.02
N ASN A 2 34.00 -23.05 -26.10
CA ASN A 2 33.67 -23.21 -24.68
C ASN A 2 32.28 -22.62 -24.41
N ASP A 3 31.32 -23.49 -24.25
CA ASP A 3 30.04 -23.15 -23.62
C ASP A 3 30.26 -23.33 -22.10
N ALA A 4 30.94 -22.34 -21.50
CA ALA A 4 31.01 -22.22 -20.04
C ALA A 4 29.69 -21.64 -19.58
N GLY A 5 28.73 -22.51 -19.30
CA GLY A 5 27.50 -22.15 -18.63
C GLY A 5 27.84 -21.37 -17.36
N MET A 6 27.35 -20.14 -17.25
CA MET A 6 27.48 -19.31 -16.07
C MET A 6 26.92 -20.07 -14.87
N ASP A 7 27.69 -20.16 -13.77
CA ASP A 7 27.24 -20.83 -12.56
C ASP A 7 25.95 -20.18 -12.05
N GLY A 8 25.04 -20.99 -11.50
CA GLY A 8 23.73 -20.51 -11.07
C GLY A 8 23.82 -19.36 -10.06
N GLU A 9 24.86 -19.37 -9.21
CA GLU A 9 25.11 -18.33 -8.21
C GLU A 9 25.61 -17.02 -8.85
N GLU A 10 26.50 -17.09 -9.83
CA GLU A 10 26.97 -15.94 -10.61
C GLU A 10 25.83 -15.31 -11.43
N LEU A 11 24.94 -16.12 -11.98
CA LEU A 11 23.76 -15.65 -12.68
C LEU A 11 22.81 -14.89 -11.74
N LEU A 12 22.59 -15.42 -10.55
CA LEU A 12 21.73 -14.82 -9.52
C LEU A 12 22.25 -13.44 -9.11
N ASP A 13 23.55 -13.31 -8.86
CA ASP A 13 24.17 -12.04 -8.45
C ASP A 13 24.10 -10.99 -9.57
N ARG A 14 24.28 -11.38 -10.82
CA ARG A 14 24.12 -10.49 -11.97
C ARG A 14 22.68 -10.02 -12.15
N VAL A 15 21.70 -10.92 -11.95
CA VAL A 15 20.28 -10.56 -11.97
C VAL A 15 19.96 -9.58 -10.84
N ARG A 16 20.47 -9.79 -9.62
CA ARG A 16 20.34 -8.86 -8.48
C ARG A 16 20.88 -7.47 -8.81
N ALA A 17 22.11 -7.42 -9.34
CA ALA A 17 22.77 -6.15 -9.71
C ALA A 17 21.97 -5.37 -10.76
N LEU A 18 21.48 -6.05 -11.80
CA LEU A 18 20.68 -5.41 -12.86
C LEU A 18 19.30 -4.97 -12.37
N ARG A 19 18.66 -5.71 -11.46
CA ARG A 19 17.41 -5.27 -10.82
C ARG A 19 17.59 -4.04 -9.95
N ALA A 20 18.69 -3.95 -9.21
CA ALA A 20 19.02 -2.80 -8.38
C ALA A 20 19.13 -1.49 -9.21
N THR A 21 19.41 -1.60 -10.50
CA THR A 21 19.42 -0.45 -11.44
C THR A 21 18.05 -0.15 -12.07
N GLY A 22 16.97 -0.83 -11.62
CA GLY A 22 15.60 -0.60 -12.07
C GLY A 22 15.22 -1.25 -13.40
N ARG A 23 16.04 -2.18 -13.92
CA ARG A 23 15.75 -2.85 -15.19
C ARG A 23 14.59 -3.85 -15.08
N THR A 24 13.79 -3.90 -16.14
CA THR A 24 12.69 -4.87 -16.27
C THR A 24 13.22 -6.29 -16.51
N PRO A 25 12.42 -7.35 -16.20
CA PRO A 25 12.81 -8.73 -16.46
C PRO A 25 13.22 -9.01 -17.93
N LYS A 26 12.58 -8.33 -18.88
CA LYS A 26 12.92 -8.45 -20.33
C LYS A 26 14.28 -7.83 -20.65
N GLU A 27 14.61 -6.70 -20.06
CA GLU A 27 15.91 -6.03 -20.22
C GLU A 27 17.03 -6.82 -19.57
N ILE A 28 16.76 -7.43 -18.40
CA ILE A 28 17.71 -8.32 -17.72
C ILE A 28 17.98 -9.56 -18.57
N ALA A 29 16.94 -10.20 -19.11
CA ALA A 29 17.07 -11.35 -20.01
C ALA A 29 17.94 -11.02 -21.24
N ARG A 30 17.69 -9.86 -21.85
CA ARG A 30 18.49 -9.38 -22.99
C ARG A 30 19.94 -9.09 -22.60
N ALA A 31 20.19 -8.46 -21.46
CA ALA A 31 21.54 -8.12 -20.99
C ALA A 31 22.38 -9.35 -20.64
N LEU A 32 21.75 -10.43 -20.19
CA LEU A 32 22.40 -11.67 -19.80
C LEU A 32 22.41 -12.73 -20.90
N GLY A 33 21.83 -12.44 -22.07
CA GLY A 33 21.71 -13.41 -23.18
C GLY A 33 20.86 -14.65 -22.83
N GLN A 34 19.99 -14.53 -21.83
CA GLN A 34 19.15 -15.61 -21.33
C GLN A 34 17.73 -15.54 -21.85
N ARG A 35 17.04 -16.66 -21.91
CA ARG A 35 15.61 -16.69 -22.25
C ARG A 35 14.79 -16.16 -21.06
N PRO A 36 13.80 -15.28 -21.28
CA PRO A 36 12.97 -14.75 -20.19
C PRO A 36 12.37 -15.84 -19.29
N ALA A 37 11.95 -16.96 -19.85
CA ALA A 37 11.39 -18.08 -19.11
C ALA A 37 12.36 -18.73 -18.09
N GLN A 38 13.66 -18.64 -18.32
CA GLN A 38 14.69 -19.16 -17.41
C GLN A 38 14.97 -18.22 -16.24
N LEU A 39 14.67 -16.94 -16.40
CA LEU A 39 14.87 -15.93 -15.36
C LEU A 39 13.64 -15.73 -14.45
N VAL A 40 12.46 -16.19 -14.88
CA VAL A 40 11.22 -16.05 -14.07
C VAL A 40 11.35 -16.67 -12.68
N PRO A 41 11.86 -17.88 -12.46
CA PRO A 41 12.07 -18.44 -11.13
C PRO A 41 13.06 -17.59 -10.31
N LEU A 42 14.23 -17.26 -10.89
CA LEU A 42 15.28 -16.47 -10.22
C LEU A 42 14.79 -15.07 -9.84
N VAL A 43 13.99 -14.44 -10.67
CA VAL A 43 13.37 -13.14 -10.36
C VAL A 43 12.32 -13.30 -9.26
N GLY A 44 11.60 -14.42 -9.23
CA GLY A 44 10.68 -14.79 -8.15
C GLY A 44 11.41 -14.99 -6.83
N ASP A 45 12.49 -15.74 -6.82
CA ASP A 45 13.30 -16.00 -5.62
C ASP A 45 13.94 -14.72 -5.08
N ILE A 46 14.49 -13.86 -5.94
CA ILE A 46 15.02 -12.55 -5.54
C ILE A 46 13.89 -11.65 -4.98
N ALA A 47 12.70 -11.71 -5.54
CA ALA A 47 11.55 -10.99 -5.01
C ALA A 47 11.13 -11.55 -3.64
N ALA A 48 11.12 -12.86 -3.47
CA ALA A 48 10.84 -13.53 -2.19
C ALA A 48 11.90 -13.22 -1.13
N GLU A 49 13.20 -13.25 -1.48
CA GLU A 49 14.29 -12.83 -0.60
C GLU A 49 14.20 -11.35 -0.22
N ALA A 50 13.84 -10.47 -1.17
CA ALA A 50 13.61 -9.06 -0.90
C ALA A 50 12.40 -8.86 0.03
N HIS A 51 11.34 -9.65 -0.13
CA HIS A 51 10.18 -9.67 0.76
C HIS A 51 10.56 -10.16 2.17
N ALA A 52 11.31 -11.25 2.28
CA ALA A 52 11.80 -11.76 3.55
C ALA A 52 12.71 -10.72 4.25
N GLY A 53 13.68 -10.15 3.53
CA GLY A 53 14.56 -9.10 4.06
C GLY A 53 13.85 -7.78 4.38
N ALA A 54 12.71 -7.49 3.75
CA ALA A 54 11.86 -6.34 4.09
C ALA A 54 11.07 -6.60 5.38
N SER A 55 10.56 -7.82 5.56
CA SER A 55 9.89 -8.27 6.79
C SER A 55 10.84 -8.30 8.00
N GLU A 56 12.14 -8.48 7.78
CA GLU A 56 13.17 -8.48 8.83
C GLU A 56 13.56 -7.07 9.32
N ARG A 57 13.28 -6.01 8.54
CA ARG A 57 13.61 -4.66 9.00
C ARG A 57 12.75 -4.27 10.19
N LYS A 58 13.40 -3.94 11.30
CA LYS A 58 12.72 -3.54 12.53
C LYS A 58 11.78 -2.35 12.26
N LEU A 59 10.55 -2.46 12.72
CA LEU A 59 9.59 -1.35 12.72
C LEU A 59 10.18 -0.19 13.53
N ALA A 60 10.16 1.01 12.96
CA ALA A 60 10.55 2.24 13.63
C ALA A 60 9.33 3.08 14.04
N GLY A 61 8.22 2.91 13.33
CA GLY A 61 6.94 3.54 13.69
C GLY A 61 5.87 3.27 12.64
N CYS A 62 4.63 3.34 13.09
CA CYS A 62 3.44 3.22 12.27
C CYS A 62 2.41 4.23 12.76
N TRP A 63 1.78 4.95 11.84
CA TRP A 63 0.79 5.99 12.17
C TRP A 63 -0.37 5.94 11.19
N VAL A 64 -1.55 6.27 11.73
CA VAL A 64 -2.78 6.44 10.97
C VAL A 64 -3.39 7.82 11.25
N SER A 65 -4.18 8.33 10.33
CA SER A 65 -4.94 9.56 10.55
C SER A 65 -6.01 9.35 11.63
N PRO A 66 -6.33 10.36 12.44
CA PRO A 66 -7.43 10.30 13.41
C PRO A 66 -8.76 10.14 12.68
N GLY A 67 -9.72 9.46 13.31
CA GLY A 67 -11.04 9.18 12.76
C GLY A 67 -11.04 8.15 11.62
N TRP A 68 -10.03 7.32 11.53
CA TRP A 68 -9.90 6.30 10.49
C TRP A 68 -11.04 5.28 10.48
N SER A 69 -11.66 5.04 11.64
CA SER A 69 -12.73 4.03 11.79
C SER A 69 -14.14 4.58 11.53
N LEU A 70 -14.29 5.88 11.30
CA LEU A 70 -15.60 6.50 11.05
C LEU A 70 -16.34 5.79 9.89
N GLY A 71 -17.57 5.37 10.16
CA GLY A 71 -18.42 4.65 9.19
C GLY A 71 -17.96 3.21 8.87
N LEU A 72 -16.93 2.71 9.57
CA LEU A 72 -16.45 1.33 9.46
C LEU A 72 -16.90 0.51 10.67
N SER A 73 -16.98 -0.81 10.50
CA SER A 73 -17.13 -1.74 11.61
C SER A 73 -15.83 -2.53 11.78
N VAL A 74 -15.42 -2.72 13.03
CA VAL A 74 -14.18 -3.44 13.40
C VAL A 74 -14.54 -4.61 14.30
N GLU A 75 -14.09 -5.80 13.96
CA GLU A 75 -14.35 -7.01 14.74
C GLU A 75 -13.07 -7.48 15.45
N GLY A 76 -13.18 -7.81 16.75
CA GLY A 76 -12.13 -8.50 17.48
C GLY A 76 -10.89 -7.70 17.88
N HIS A 77 -10.84 -6.39 17.58
CA HIS A 77 -9.69 -5.54 17.87
C HIS A 77 -10.06 -4.25 18.65
N PRO A 78 -10.60 -4.36 19.88
CA PRO A 78 -11.04 -3.20 20.65
C PRO A 78 -9.89 -2.28 21.11
N GLY A 79 -8.65 -2.75 21.03
CA GLY A 79 -7.44 -2.01 21.41
C GLY A 79 -6.81 -1.18 20.29
N TRP A 80 -7.38 -1.18 19.08
CA TRP A 80 -6.85 -0.30 18.03
C TRP A 80 -7.18 1.16 18.35
N PRO A 81 -6.17 2.06 18.30
CA PRO A 81 -6.36 3.44 18.69
C PRO A 81 -7.20 4.18 17.65
N ASP A 82 -8.22 4.87 18.10
CA ASP A 82 -8.91 5.90 17.35
C ASP A 82 -9.36 7.03 18.28
N VAL A 83 -9.74 8.13 17.71
CA VAL A 83 -10.34 9.28 18.42
C VAL A 83 -11.63 9.65 17.72
N ASP A 84 -12.66 9.95 18.50
CA ASP A 84 -13.88 10.52 17.97
C ASP A 84 -13.56 11.83 17.25
N ALA A 85 -13.55 11.78 15.93
CA ALA A 85 -13.47 12.97 15.11
C ALA A 85 -14.90 13.54 14.98
N ALA A 86 -15.44 14.02 16.10
CA ALA A 86 -16.84 14.42 16.25
C ALA A 86 -17.30 15.49 15.25
N ASP A 87 -16.37 16.19 14.61
CA ASP A 87 -16.65 17.26 13.64
C ASP A 87 -16.02 17.01 12.24
N ALA A 88 -15.39 15.87 12.00
CA ALA A 88 -14.88 15.57 10.68
C ALA A 88 -15.98 14.98 9.80
N GLU A 89 -16.31 15.68 8.71
CA GLU A 89 -17.05 15.03 7.63
C GLU A 89 -16.26 13.80 7.18
N ALA A 90 -16.78 12.62 7.52
CA ALA A 90 -16.16 11.36 7.17
C ALA A 90 -16.23 11.15 5.66
N LEU A 91 -15.22 11.61 4.96
CA LEU A 91 -15.09 11.43 3.50
C LEU A 91 -14.41 10.11 3.14
N GLY A 92 -14.11 9.26 4.12
CA GLY A 92 -13.53 7.93 3.91
C GLY A 92 -12.05 7.93 3.51
N LEU A 93 -11.36 9.06 3.57
CA LEU A 93 -9.93 9.14 3.26
C LEU A 93 -9.11 8.96 4.54
N VAL A 94 -8.27 7.93 4.54
CA VAL A 94 -7.37 7.56 5.63
C VAL A 94 -5.94 7.59 5.13
N SER A 95 -5.05 8.25 5.86
CA SER A 95 -3.62 8.18 5.62
C SER A 95 -2.96 7.17 6.56
N VAL A 96 -2.11 6.33 6.00
CA VAL A 96 -1.31 5.33 6.73
C VAL A 96 0.16 5.57 6.41
N LEU A 97 1.03 5.63 7.43
CA LEU A 97 2.47 5.80 7.27
C LEU A 97 3.21 4.74 8.07
N VAL A 98 4.10 4.01 7.43
CA VAL A 98 4.96 3.01 8.09
C VAL A 98 6.42 3.36 7.84
N THR A 99 7.22 3.32 8.92
CA THR A 99 8.67 3.49 8.87
C THR A 99 9.37 2.27 9.43
N ARG A 100 10.45 1.84 8.77
CA ARG A 100 11.32 0.76 9.23
C ARG A 100 12.76 1.22 9.29
N GLN A 101 13.53 0.62 10.17
CA GLN A 101 14.96 0.91 10.29
C GLN A 101 15.70 0.47 9.03
N GLU A 102 16.58 1.34 8.55
CA GLU A 102 17.51 1.07 7.45
C GLU A 102 18.95 1.18 7.98
N ARG A 103 19.92 0.78 7.19
CA ARG A 103 21.34 0.86 7.59
C ARG A 103 21.75 2.30 7.90
N TYR A 104 22.75 2.46 8.75
CA TYR A 104 23.38 3.74 9.14
C TYR A 104 22.41 4.72 9.82
N GLY A 105 21.48 4.22 10.65
CA GLY A 105 20.53 5.07 11.37
C GLY A 105 19.50 5.79 10.49
N ARG A 106 19.35 5.35 9.24
CA ARG A 106 18.32 5.89 8.34
C ARG A 106 16.99 5.16 8.52
N LEU A 107 15.94 5.78 8.07
CA LEU A 107 14.59 5.23 8.06
C LEU A 107 14.11 5.07 6.61
N ARG A 108 13.52 3.92 6.32
CA ARG A 108 12.75 3.68 5.10
C ARG A 108 11.28 3.87 5.42
N LEU A 109 10.60 4.69 4.64
CA LEU A 109 9.19 4.98 4.85
C LEU A 109 8.36 4.74 3.58
N CYS A 110 7.12 4.32 3.80
CA CYS A 110 6.05 4.32 2.80
C CYS A 110 4.78 4.89 3.43
N GLY A 111 4.01 5.60 2.63
CA GLY A 111 2.70 6.14 3.00
C GLY A 111 1.65 5.76 1.97
N TRP A 112 0.42 5.59 2.42
CA TRP A 112 -0.74 5.28 1.59
C TRP A 112 -1.88 6.24 1.92
N LEU A 113 -2.53 6.76 0.87
CA LEU A 113 -3.82 7.41 0.97
C LEU A 113 -4.87 6.37 0.59
N VAL A 114 -5.72 6.03 1.54
CA VAL A 114 -6.70 4.93 1.43
C VAL A 114 -8.10 5.51 1.45
N ASP A 115 -8.89 5.23 0.44
CA ASP A 115 -10.34 5.43 0.44
C ASP A 115 -10.98 4.14 0.99
N VAL A 116 -11.37 4.20 2.25
CA VAL A 116 -11.93 3.04 2.97
C VAL A 116 -13.41 2.80 2.64
N TYR A 117 -14.04 3.72 1.88
CA TYR A 117 -15.44 3.59 1.53
C TYR A 117 -15.70 3.04 0.13
N CYS A 118 -14.71 3.14 -0.79
CA CYS A 118 -14.95 2.75 -2.17
C CYS A 118 -13.70 2.33 -2.95
N LEU A 119 -12.74 3.24 -3.15
CA LEU A 119 -11.70 3.09 -4.17
C LEU A 119 -10.43 2.38 -3.68
N GLY A 120 -10.32 2.08 -2.38
CA GLY A 120 -9.12 1.46 -1.83
C GLY A 120 -7.91 2.39 -1.83
N VAL A 121 -6.72 1.90 -2.17
CA VAL A 121 -5.49 2.71 -2.17
C VAL A 121 -5.49 3.66 -3.37
N LYS A 122 -5.70 4.96 -3.10
CA LYS A 122 -5.76 6.04 -4.11
C LYS A 122 -4.38 6.60 -4.47
N ASP A 123 -3.46 6.65 -3.50
CA ASP A 123 -2.10 7.16 -3.75
C ASP A 123 -1.09 6.46 -2.83
N VAL A 124 0.15 6.44 -3.27
CA VAL A 124 1.26 5.84 -2.54
C VAL A 124 2.48 6.74 -2.59
N VAL A 125 3.18 6.83 -1.46
CA VAL A 125 4.45 7.54 -1.35
C VAL A 125 5.52 6.57 -0.91
N GLY A 126 6.62 6.55 -1.64
CA GLY A 126 7.77 5.72 -1.29
C GLY A 126 7.92 4.46 -2.16
N PRO A 127 8.86 3.57 -1.78
CA PRO A 127 9.73 3.67 -0.61
C PRO A 127 10.73 4.84 -0.69
N ARG A 128 10.89 5.59 0.41
CA ARG A 128 11.89 6.65 0.56
C ARG A 128 12.81 6.35 1.73
N VAL A 129 14.10 6.66 1.60
CA VAL A 129 15.09 6.47 2.66
C VAL A 129 15.64 7.84 3.06
N MET A 130 15.52 8.18 4.33
CA MET A 130 15.95 9.47 4.87
C MET A 130 16.43 9.35 6.32
N ASP A 131 17.02 10.42 6.84
CA ASP A 131 17.37 10.53 8.27
C ASP A 131 16.11 10.73 9.12
N GLU A 132 16.26 10.54 10.44
CA GLU A 132 15.15 10.60 11.40
C GLU A 132 14.47 11.97 11.43
N ARG A 133 15.24 13.07 11.34
CA ARG A 133 14.70 14.44 11.33
C ARG A 133 13.80 14.65 10.12
N ARG A 134 14.29 14.32 8.91
CA ARG A 134 13.50 14.42 7.68
C ARG A 134 12.27 13.51 7.70
N ALA A 135 12.37 12.34 8.32
CA ALA A 135 11.23 11.43 8.48
C ALA A 135 10.16 12.04 9.40
N ALA A 136 10.56 12.73 10.48
CA ALA A 136 9.64 13.45 11.36
C ALA A 136 8.95 14.63 10.64
N ASP A 137 9.71 15.43 9.88
CA ASP A 137 9.18 16.53 9.08
C ASP A 137 8.21 16.01 8.00
N PHE A 138 8.58 14.91 7.33
CA PHE A 138 7.72 14.26 6.35
C PHE A 138 6.41 13.78 6.99
N ARG A 139 6.46 13.10 8.14
CA ARG A 139 5.27 12.66 8.86
C ARG A 139 4.34 13.83 9.15
N SER A 140 4.87 14.93 9.68
CA SER A 140 4.09 16.12 9.98
C SER A 140 3.39 16.67 8.73
N SER A 141 4.09 16.74 7.60
CA SER A 141 3.52 17.19 6.32
C SER A 141 2.50 16.20 5.74
N PHE A 142 2.76 14.90 5.89
CA PHE A 142 1.90 13.84 5.35
C PHE A 142 0.51 13.81 5.99
N PHE A 143 0.44 14.15 7.28
CA PHE A 143 -0.81 14.21 8.03
C PHE A 143 -1.38 15.64 8.18
N ALA A 144 -0.81 16.64 7.53
CA ALA A 144 -1.20 18.04 7.73
C ALA A 144 -2.64 18.39 7.31
N ALA A 145 -3.26 17.56 6.46
CA ALA A 145 -4.64 17.74 6.02
C ALA A 145 -5.69 17.30 7.07
N TYR A 146 -5.25 16.55 8.10
CA TYR A 146 -6.16 16.03 9.12
C TYR A 146 -6.19 16.94 10.34
N GLN A 147 -7.38 17.07 10.94
CA GLN A 147 -7.50 17.72 12.24
C GLN A 147 -6.94 16.78 13.33
N GLY A 148 -6.06 17.30 14.17
CA GLY A 148 -5.42 16.52 15.22
C GLY A 148 -4.08 15.92 14.81
N ARG A 149 -3.49 15.17 15.73
CA ARG A 149 -2.20 14.51 15.53
C ARG A 149 -2.42 13.09 14.98
N PRO A 150 -1.52 12.58 14.12
CA PRO A 150 -1.57 11.18 13.71
C PRO A 150 -1.48 10.28 14.94
N LEU A 151 -2.24 9.21 14.92
CA LEU A 151 -2.26 8.20 15.96
C LEU A 151 -1.14 7.19 15.72
N GLU A 152 -0.36 6.91 16.74
CA GLU A 152 0.55 5.77 16.70
C GLU A 152 -0.26 4.48 16.73
N ALA A 153 0.03 3.58 15.80
CA ALA A 153 -0.78 2.40 15.56
C ALA A 153 0.09 1.13 15.48
N PRO A 154 -0.45 -0.03 15.84
CA PRO A 154 0.23 -1.30 15.58
C PRO A 154 0.31 -1.55 14.07
N PRO A 155 1.37 -2.18 13.57
CA PRO A 155 1.53 -2.47 12.14
C PRO A 155 0.39 -3.33 11.58
N GLU A 156 -0.23 -4.14 12.41
CA GLU A 156 -1.40 -4.94 12.09
C GLU A 156 -2.58 -4.07 11.63
N LEU A 157 -2.87 -2.95 12.32
CA LEU A 157 -3.91 -2.01 11.88
C LEU A 157 -3.60 -1.45 10.49
N ALA A 158 -2.35 -1.09 10.23
CA ALA A 158 -1.95 -0.63 8.90
C ALA A 158 -2.15 -1.71 7.82
N GLN A 159 -1.87 -2.98 8.13
CA GLN A 159 -2.13 -4.10 7.23
C GLN A 159 -3.62 -4.24 6.93
N HIS A 160 -4.46 -4.27 7.97
CA HIS A 160 -5.91 -4.40 7.82
C HIS A 160 -6.51 -3.24 7.03
N LEU A 161 -6.08 -2.00 7.29
CA LEU A 161 -6.55 -0.83 6.55
C LEU A 161 -6.13 -0.88 5.08
N VAL A 162 -4.85 -1.13 4.80
CA VAL A 162 -4.33 -1.00 3.44
C VAL A 162 -4.69 -2.21 2.57
N PHE A 163 -4.39 -3.43 3.04
CA PHE A 163 -4.69 -4.63 2.26
C PHE A 163 -6.19 -4.90 2.19
N GLY A 164 -6.90 -4.74 3.32
CA GLY A 164 -8.34 -4.93 3.36
C GLY A 164 -9.08 -3.96 2.43
N ALA A 165 -8.68 -2.68 2.40
CA ALA A 165 -9.26 -1.73 1.46
C ALA A 165 -8.97 -2.08 0.00
N VAL A 166 -7.78 -2.64 -0.31
CA VAL A 166 -7.48 -3.13 -1.67
C VAL A 166 -8.37 -4.32 -2.03
N GLU A 167 -8.54 -5.28 -1.13
CA GLU A 167 -9.43 -6.44 -1.35
C GLU A 167 -10.88 -6.00 -1.55
N TYR A 168 -11.35 -5.07 -0.72
CA TYR A 168 -12.68 -4.48 -0.86
C TYR A 168 -12.86 -3.76 -2.19
N ALA A 169 -11.95 -2.86 -2.55
CA ALA A 169 -12.01 -2.12 -3.81
C ALA A 169 -11.98 -3.06 -5.03
N ARG A 170 -11.19 -4.13 -4.99
CA ARG A 170 -11.16 -5.16 -6.03
C ARG A 170 -12.50 -5.89 -6.18
N SER A 171 -13.20 -6.16 -5.08
CA SER A 171 -14.55 -6.73 -5.13
C SER A 171 -15.55 -5.81 -5.83
N LEU A 172 -15.27 -4.50 -5.83
CA LEU A 172 -16.04 -3.48 -6.54
C LEU A 172 -15.55 -3.22 -7.97
N GLY A 173 -14.44 -3.87 -8.41
CA GLY A 173 -13.86 -3.72 -9.73
C GLY A 173 -12.79 -2.63 -9.86
N PHE A 174 -12.22 -2.17 -8.76
CA PHE A 174 -11.15 -1.17 -8.75
C PHE A 174 -9.79 -1.79 -8.42
N GLU A 175 -8.73 -1.25 -9.01
CA GLU A 175 -7.36 -1.63 -8.71
C GLU A 175 -6.66 -0.51 -7.92
N PRO A 176 -5.70 -0.85 -7.04
CA PRO A 176 -4.96 0.13 -6.27
C PRO A 176 -4.10 1.03 -7.15
N ALA A 177 -3.71 2.17 -6.62
CA ALA A 177 -2.83 3.14 -7.27
C ALA A 177 -1.55 2.50 -7.82
N ARG A 178 -1.04 3.06 -8.90
CA ARG A 178 0.25 2.66 -9.48
C ARG A 178 1.37 2.75 -8.44
N GLY A 179 2.23 1.73 -8.38
CA GLY A 179 3.32 1.67 -7.41
C GLY A 179 2.94 0.99 -6.08
N PHE A 180 1.68 0.65 -5.85
CA PHE A 180 1.24 -0.05 -4.64
C PHE A 180 2.09 -1.30 -4.36
N THR A 181 2.27 -2.16 -5.35
CA THR A 181 3.04 -3.41 -5.20
C THR A 181 4.49 -3.18 -4.75
N ALA A 182 5.11 -2.05 -5.14
CA ALA A 182 6.48 -1.72 -4.72
C ALA A 182 6.57 -1.27 -3.24
N THR A 183 5.45 -1.03 -2.58
CA THR A 183 5.39 -0.55 -1.19
C THR A 183 4.88 -1.60 -0.21
N THR A 184 4.35 -2.73 -0.68
CA THR A 184 3.74 -3.78 0.18
C THR A 184 4.71 -4.38 1.17
N ASP A 185 6.00 -4.50 0.82
CA ASP A 185 7.05 -5.01 1.70
C ASP A 185 7.15 -4.23 3.02
N GLN A 186 6.79 -2.95 3.01
CA GLN A 186 6.82 -2.12 4.22
C GLN A 186 5.72 -2.50 5.22
N LEU A 187 4.60 -3.02 4.74
CA LEU A 187 3.50 -3.51 5.58
C LEU A 187 3.83 -4.88 6.19
N GLY A 188 4.62 -5.69 5.50
CA GLY A 188 4.89 -7.08 5.87
C GLY A 188 3.90 -8.06 5.23
N SER A 189 3.87 -9.30 5.74
CA SER A 189 3.00 -10.36 5.23
C SER A 189 1.54 -10.10 5.57
N TRP A 190 0.66 -10.43 4.64
CA TRP A 190 -0.80 -10.35 4.80
C TRP A 190 -1.42 -11.74 4.69
N ALA A 191 -2.24 -12.10 5.66
CA ALA A 191 -2.90 -13.41 5.73
C ALA A 191 -4.44 -13.32 5.68
N GLY A 192 -5.01 -12.12 5.49
CA GLY A 192 -6.47 -11.90 5.37
C GLY A 192 -7.37 -12.87 6.13
N PRO A 193 -8.66 -12.67 6.11
CA PRO A 193 -9.37 -11.46 5.73
C PRO A 193 -9.16 -10.29 6.71
N SER A 194 -9.53 -9.08 6.29
CA SER A 194 -9.51 -7.94 7.21
C SER A 194 -10.56 -8.05 8.30
N ALA A 195 -10.20 -7.62 9.53
CA ALA A 195 -11.14 -7.44 10.63
C ALA A 195 -12.00 -6.16 10.48
N ILE A 196 -11.71 -5.36 9.46
CA ILE A 196 -12.43 -4.13 9.15
C ILE A 196 -13.42 -4.39 8.03
N SER A 197 -14.69 -4.06 8.26
CA SER A 197 -15.72 -4.02 7.24
C SER A 197 -15.71 -2.66 6.58
N PHE A 198 -15.39 -2.63 5.29
CA PHE A 198 -15.26 -1.42 4.47
C PHE A 198 -16.59 -0.94 3.89
N GLY A 199 -16.57 0.28 3.35
CA GLY A 199 -17.78 0.96 2.93
C GLY A 199 -18.39 1.78 4.06
N ARG A 200 -19.08 2.87 3.73
CA ARG A 200 -19.79 3.66 4.75
C ARG A 200 -21.02 2.88 5.22
N ASP A 201 -21.02 2.47 6.48
CA ASP A 201 -22.06 1.61 7.05
C ASP A 201 -22.27 0.31 6.22
N GLY A 202 -21.18 -0.26 5.72
CA GLY A 202 -21.17 -1.49 4.93
C GLY A 202 -21.59 -1.34 3.47
N LYS A 203 -21.78 -0.10 2.97
CA LYS A 203 -22.13 0.18 1.56
C LYS A 203 -21.05 1.02 0.87
N PRO A 204 -20.78 0.77 -0.42
CA PRO A 204 -19.88 1.62 -1.17
C PRO A 204 -20.39 3.07 -1.17
N PHE A 205 -19.51 3.99 -0.77
CA PHE A 205 -19.79 5.42 -0.80
C PHE A 205 -18.66 6.15 -1.53
N PHE A 206 -18.93 6.55 -2.75
CA PHE A 206 -17.95 7.26 -3.57
C PHE A 206 -18.00 8.77 -3.29
N VAL A 207 -16.88 9.32 -2.85
CA VAL A 207 -16.67 10.77 -2.75
C VAL A 207 -15.70 11.19 -3.84
N GLN A 208 -16.16 12.03 -4.76
CA GLN A 208 -15.33 12.48 -5.87
C GLN A 208 -14.16 13.31 -5.38
N GLY A 209 -12.96 12.87 -5.66
CA GLY A 209 -11.74 13.66 -5.51
C GLY A 209 -11.39 14.43 -6.79
N PRO A 210 -10.43 15.36 -6.73
CA PRO A 210 -10.09 16.27 -7.83
C PRO A 210 -9.55 15.56 -9.08
N HIS A 211 -9.08 14.32 -8.96
CA HIS A 211 -8.50 13.54 -10.06
C HIS A 211 -9.35 12.33 -10.46
N ASP A 212 -10.50 12.12 -9.81
CA ASP A 212 -11.35 10.97 -10.06
C ASP A 212 -12.20 11.20 -11.32
N LYS A 213 -12.29 10.15 -12.14
CA LYS A 213 -13.21 10.12 -13.29
C LYS A 213 -14.55 9.59 -12.82
N ALA A 214 -15.40 10.49 -12.28
CA ALA A 214 -16.65 10.12 -11.63
C ALA A 214 -17.53 9.19 -12.46
N ASP A 215 -17.75 9.49 -13.75
CA ASP A 215 -18.58 8.66 -14.63
C ASP A 215 -18.06 7.22 -14.74
N ALA A 216 -16.75 7.05 -14.83
CA ALA A 216 -16.13 5.71 -14.92
C ALA A 216 -16.27 4.95 -13.59
N VAL A 217 -16.18 5.65 -12.45
CA VAL A 217 -16.38 5.05 -11.13
C VAL A 217 -17.84 4.61 -10.97
N LEU A 218 -18.80 5.48 -11.26
CA LEU A 218 -20.22 5.17 -11.15
C LEU A 218 -20.60 3.98 -12.05
N GLN A 219 -20.16 3.96 -13.32
CA GLN A 219 -20.39 2.83 -14.23
C GLN A 219 -19.80 1.51 -13.70
N THR A 220 -18.65 1.57 -13.01
CA THR A 220 -18.04 0.38 -12.41
C THR A 220 -18.87 -0.10 -11.22
N LEU A 221 -19.33 0.79 -10.35
CA LEU A 221 -20.21 0.47 -9.22
C LEU A 221 -21.55 -0.09 -9.69
N GLU A 222 -22.17 0.50 -10.71
CA GLU A 222 -23.43 -0.01 -11.28
C GLU A 222 -23.27 -1.46 -11.78
N ARG A 223 -22.14 -1.79 -12.38
CA ARG A 223 -21.85 -3.16 -12.87
C ARG A 223 -21.54 -4.15 -11.76
N SER A 224 -20.85 -3.71 -10.70
CA SER A 224 -20.37 -4.61 -9.64
C SER A 224 -21.41 -4.86 -8.55
N VAL A 225 -22.13 -3.83 -8.09
CA VAL A 225 -23.08 -3.93 -6.99
C VAL A 225 -24.52 -3.62 -7.40
N GLY A 226 -24.71 -3.10 -8.59
CA GLY A 226 -26.03 -2.73 -9.11
C GLY A 226 -26.52 -1.34 -8.67
N PRO A 227 -27.47 -0.76 -9.42
CA PRO A 227 -28.02 0.55 -9.12
C PRO A 227 -28.73 0.57 -7.75
N GLY A 228 -28.53 1.64 -6.97
CA GLY A 228 -29.13 1.81 -5.64
C GLY A 228 -28.40 1.10 -4.50
N ASN A 229 -27.37 0.29 -4.79
CA ASN A 229 -26.57 -0.40 -3.77
C ASN A 229 -25.27 0.36 -3.40
N PHE A 230 -25.13 1.57 -3.88
CA PHE A 230 -24.05 2.48 -3.51
C PHE A 230 -24.58 3.92 -3.41
N THR A 231 -23.82 4.79 -2.76
CA THR A 231 -24.10 6.22 -2.69
C THR A 231 -22.89 7.01 -3.18
N PHE A 232 -23.07 8.27 -3.53
CA PHE A 232 -21.98 9.12 -3.99
C PHE A 232 -22.20 10.58 -3.61
N LEU A 233 -21.08 11.32 -3.53
CA LEU A 233 -21.03 12.76 -3.30
C LEU A 233 -20.08 13.40 -4.33
N PHE A 234 -20.59 14.37 -5.06
CA PHE A 234 -19.76 15.24 -5.89
C PHE A 234 -19.33 16.45 -5.07
N GLN A 235 -18.04 16.73 -5.03
CA GLN A 235 -17.55 18.00 -4.49
C GLN A 235 -17.69 19.07 -5.58
N ALA A 236 -18.37 20.16 -5.23
CA ALA A 236 -18.59 21.31 -6.10
C ALA A 236 -17.31 22.16 -6.27
#